data_081a85ad08af052e9b9ac7ab9f33bac5
#
_entry.id   081a85ad08af052e9b9ac7ab9f33bac5
#
_cell.length_a   1.000
_cell.length_b   1.000
_cell.length_c   1.000
_cell.angle_alpha   90.00
_cell.angle_beta   90.00
_cell.angle_gamma   90.00
#
_symmetry.space_group_name_H-M   'P 1'
#
loop_
_entity.id
_entity.type
_entity.pdbx_description
1 polymer ?
#
loop_
_entity_poly.entity_id
_entity_poly.type
_entity_poly.pdbx_seq_one_letter_code
_entity_poly.pdbx_strand_id
1 'polypeptide(L)'
;MRPILTLRQYTHDLIVHSHDHAQLVFGLSGALDFEVEGQGSQVRQQSFVVVPGGAHHACGSPDGSRCLVLDVPDGPWLNDSLGEHADASQRLLDQPARLSLDAGQSQLVNWLANSPVTDPLIAQQGAVLLLASLNHARPAEHSARRLPYAALDAHIEQYAAYPLQVADLAQIAGLSSARLHARFMAECGQTPMDYIRSRRLHKAVCLLRDTALPIGEIASRVGYSSQSAFAAAVLREFGASPGQLRRDSCDKKR
;
A
#
# COMPACT_ATOMS: atom_id res chain seq x y z
N MET A 1 8.36 23.29 -27.61
CA MET A 1 8.60 21.85 -27.40
C MET A 1 8.59 21.61 -25.91
N ARG A 2 7.74 20.72 -25.39
CA ARG A 2 7.72 20.41 -23.95
C ARG A 2 9.00 19.63 -23.61
N PRO A 3 9.60 19.84 -22.42
CA PRO A 3 10.75 19.05 -22.00
C PRO A 3 10.32 17.60 -21.77
N ILE A 4 11.04 16.65 -22.37
CA ILE A 4 10.75 15.21 -22.25
C ILE A 4 11.07 14.71 -20.83
N LEU A 5 12.18 15.15 -20.24
CA LEU A 5 12.57 14.81 -18.88
C LEU A 5 12.60 16.06 -18.01
N THR A 6 12.03 15.99 -16.83
CA THR A 6 12.04 17.08 -15.84
C THR A 6 12.28 16.56 -14.44
N LEU A 7 13.01 17.34 -13.63
CA LEU A 7 13.10 17.12 -12.19
C LEU A 7 12.04 17.98 -11.51
N ARG A 8 11.16 17.34 -10.75
CA ARG A 8 10.09 18.02 -10.00
C ARG A 8 10.26 17.80 -8.51
N GLN A 9 9.97 18.87 -7.76
CA GLN A 9 9.82 18.81 -6.30
C GLN A 9 8.35 18.99 -5.96
N TYR A 10 7.84 18.12 -5.10
CA TYR A 10 6.46 18.16 -4.63
C TYR A 10 6.45 18.54 -3.17
N THR A 11 5.47 19.35 -2.79
CA THR A 11 5.24 19.86 -1.43
C THR A 11 3.84 19.46 -0.95
N HIS A 12 3.37 20.07 0.11
CA HIS A 12 2.05 19.81 0.70
C HIS A 12 0.87 20.04 -0.23
N ASP A 13 1.04 20.85 -1.27
CA ASP A 13 -0.06 21.21 -2.15
C ASP A 13 -0.52 20.02 -2.97
N LEU A 14 -1.80 19.70 -2.88
CA LEU A 14 -2.43 18.71 -3.73
C LEU A 14 -2.59 19.30 -5.14
N ILE A 15 -1.92 18.70 -6.10
CA ILE A 15 -2.00 19.08 -7.52
C ILE A 15 -2.95 18.09 -8.20
N VAL A 16 -4.06 18.58 -8.75
CA VAL A 16 -5.05 17.78 -9.50
C VAL A 16 -5.10 18.30 -10.93
N HIS A 17 -4.83 17.42 -11.90
CA HIS A 17 -4.89 17.79 -13.32
C HIS A 17 -4.99 16.56 -14.22
N SER A 18 -5.09 16.81 -15.53
CA SER A 18 -4.94 15.81 -16.60
C SER A 18 -4.12 16.41 -17.74
N HIS A 19 -3.54 15.56 -18.56
CA HIS A 19 -2.79 15.94 -19.75
C HIS A 19 -3.01 14.92 -20.87
N ASP A 20 -2.81 15.34 -22.10
CA ASP A 20 -3.08 14.58 -23.32
C ASP A 20 -2.02 13.50 -23.65
N HIS A 21 -0.90 13.51 -22.97
CA HIS A 21 0.23 12.59 -23.16
C HIS A 21 0.40 11.65 -21.97
N ALA A 22 1.04 10.52 -22.18
CA ALA A 22 1.39 9.62 -21.10
C ALA A 22 2.57 10.18 -20.29
N GLN A 23 2.56 9.93 -18.98
CA GLN A 23 3.60 10.40 -18.07
C GLN A 23 4.08 9.28 -17.15
N LEU A 24 5.38 9.21 -16.91
CA LEU A 24 5.96 8.34 -15.89
C LEU A 24 6.64 9.20 -14.80
N VAL A 25 6.34 8.90 -13.55
CA VAL A 25 6.86 9.61 -12.38
C VAL A 25 7.71 8.68 -11.54
N PHE A 26 9.02 8.89 -11.50
CA PHE A 26 10.02 8.07 -10.81
C PHE A 26 10.40 8.72 -9.49
N GLY A 27 10.29 8.00 -8.38
CA GLY A 27 10.70 8.49 -7.06
C GLY A 27 12.22 8.53 -6.90
N LEU A 28 12.76 9.68 -6.49
CA LEU A 28 14.17 9.87 -6.18
C LEU A 28 14.44 9.99 -4.68
N SER A 29 13.60 10.75 -3.98
CA SER A 29 13.66 10.91 -2.53
C SER A 29 12.30 11.31 -1.96
N GLY A 30 12.06 10.99 -0.67
CA GLY A 30 10.78 11.22 -0.02
C GLY A 30 9.70 10.25 -0.49
N ALA A 31 8.44 10.60 -0.23
CA ALA A 31 7.27 9.84 -0.63
C ALA A 31 6.24 10.78 -1.29
N LEU A 32 5.83 10.45 -2.50
CA LEU A 32 4.78 11.16 -3.21
C LEU A 32 3.50 10.33 -3.17
N ASP A 33 2.46 10.85 -2.53
CA ASP A 33 1.13 10.28 -2.61
C ASP A 33 0.55 10.61 -4.00
N PHE A 34 0.06 9.59 -4.66
CA PHE A 34 -0.35 9.67 -6.06
C PHE A 34 -1.66 8.92 -6.28
N GLU A 35 -2.61 9.53 -6.97
CA GLU A 35 -3.88 8.92 -7.32
C GLU A 35 -4.10 9.08 -8.83
N VAL A 36 -4.45 7.99 -9.50
CA VAL A 36 -4.84 7.96 -10.91
C VAL A 36 -6.16 7.26 -11.03
N GLU A 37 -7.17 7.91 -11.64
CA GLU A 37 -8.52 7.36 -11.84
C GLU A 37 -9.11 6.76 -10.54
N GLY A 38 -8.93 7.44 -9.40
CA GLY A 38 -9.42 6.99 -8.10
C GLY A 38 -8.59 5.88 -7.44
N GLN A 39 -7.48 5.45 -8.05
CA GLN A 39 -6.58 4.45 -7.47
C GLN A 39 -5.39 5.13 -6.79
N GLY A 40 -5.42 5.18 -5.47
CA GLY A 40 -4.34 5.73 -4.67
C GLY A 40 -3.11 4.83 -4.64
N SER A 41 -1.93 5.43 -4.75
CA SER A 41 -0.63 4.76 -4.64
C SER A 41 0.40 5.71 -4.03
N GLN A 42 1.57 5.18 -3.65
CA GLN A 42 2.67 5.99 -3.14
C GLN A 42 3.94 5.71 -3.93
N VAL A 43 4.53 6.75 -4.51
CA VAL A 43 5.78 6.68 -5.25
C VAL A 43 6.93 7.00 -4.29
N ARG A 44 7.87 6.06 -4.19
CA ARG A 44 9.09 6.19 -3.38
C ARG A 44 10.30 5.83 -4.24
N GLN A 45 11.49 5.94 -3.68
CA GLN A 45 12.71 5.45 -4.31
C GLN A 45 12.53 3.99 -4.79
N GLN A 46 13.07 3.67 -5.96
CA GLN A 46 12.94 2.37 -6.64
C GLN A 46 11.50 2.02 -7.10
N SER A 47 10.60 2.99 -7.18
CA SER A 47 9.29 2.80 -7.79
C SER A 47 8.91 3.95 -8.71
N PHE A 48 8.01 3.68 -9.62
CA PHE A 48 7.41 4.68 -10.49
C PHE A 48 5.92 4.42 -10.71
N VAL A 49 5.22 5.44 -11.16
CA VAL A 49 3.82 5.35 -11.55
C VAL A 49 3.68 5.73 -13.01
N VAL A 50 2.75 5.07 -13.69
CA VAL A 50 2.33 5.37 -15.05
C VAL A 50 1.00 6.11 -15.00
N VAL A 51 0.94 7.24 -15.68
CA VAL A 51 -0.26 8.04 -15.91
C VAL A 51 -0.54 8.01 -17.40
N PRO A 52 -1.58 7.31 -17.87
CA PRO A 52 -1.99 7.33 -19.27
C PRO A 52 -2.38 8.72 -19.74
N GLY A 53 -2.28 8.96 -21.03
CA GLY A 53 -2.78 10.20 -21.63
C GLY A 53 -4.29 10.35 -21.41
N GLY A 54 -4.74 11.53 -21.00
CA GLY A 54 -6.12 11.84 -20.65
C GLY A 54 -6.58 11.44 -19.25
N ALA A 55 -5.80 10.63 -18.52
CA ALA A 55 -6.18 10.19 -17.19
C ALA A 55 -6.15 11.35 -16.16
N HIS A 56 -7.20 11.44 -15.34
CA HIS A 56 -7.21 12.34 -14.20
C HIS A 56 -6.33 11.81 -13.09
N HIS A 57 -5.47 12.66 -12.56
CA HIS A 57 -4.61 12.29 -11.47
C HIS A 57 -4.39 13.42 -10.46
N ALA A 58 -4.09 13.02 -9.24
CA ALA A 58 -3.76 13.89 -8.13
C ALA A 58 -2.44 13.46 -7.49
N CYS A 59 -1.62 14.41 -7.08
CA CYS A 59 -0.39 14.11 -6.36
C CYS A 59 -0.08 15.18 -5.31
N GLY A 60 0.53 14.75 -4.20
CA GLY A 60 0.95 15.62 -3.10
C GLY A 60 1.98 14.93 -2.22
N SER A 61 2.79 15.69 -1.51
CA SER A 61 3.84 15.15 -0.65
C SER A 61 3.92 15.96 0.64
N PRO A 62 3.26 15.50 1.73
CA PRO A 62 3.26 16.22 3.01
C PRO A 62 4.66 16.50 3.57
N ASP A 63 5.57 15.55 3.41
CA ASP A 63 6.96 15.64 3.90
C ASP A 63 7.96 16.11 2.83
N GLY A 64 7.45 16.42 1.64
CA GLY A 64 8.26 16.75 0.47
C GLY A 64 8.83 15.52 -0.24
N SER A 65 8.87 15.58 -1.57
CA SER A 65 9.51 14.55 -2.40
C SER A 65 10.14 15.14 -3.65
N ARG A 66 11.09 14.40 -4.20
CA ARG A 66 11.76 14.74 -5.47
C ARG A 66 11.57 13.57 -6.43
N CYS A 67 11.18 13.87 -7.66
CA CYS A 67 10.93 12.88 -8.69
C CYS A 67 11.58 13.29 -10.02
N LEU A 68 11.97 12.29 -10.81
CA LEU A 68 12.23 12.44 -12.23
C LEU A 68 10.91 12.17 -12.97
N VAL A 69 10.50 13.05 -13.85
CA VAL A 69 9.26 12.94 -14.61
C VAL A 69 9.59 12.83 -16.09
N LEU A 70 9.06 11.81 -16.74
CA LEU A 70 9.12 11.60 -18.17
C LEU A 70 7.75 11.90 -18.78
N ASP A 71 7.65 12.97 -19.53
CA ASP A 71 6.49 13.30 -20.37
C ASP A 71 6.72 12.67 -21.75
N VAL A 72 5.97 11.58 -22.05
CA VAL A 72 6.20 10.78 -23.25
C VAL A 72 5.66 11.54 -24.47
N PRO A 73 6.48 11.75 -25.52
CA PRO A 73 5.99 12.35 -26.75
C PRO A 73 4.93 11.49 -27.46
N ASP A 74 4.25 12.08 -28.43
CA ASP A 74 3.16 11.45 -29.19
C ASP A 74 3.60 10.15 -29.89
N GLY A 75 2.61 9.31 -30.28
CA GLY A 75 2.81 7.97 -30.84
C GLY A 75 3.85 7.81 -31.96
N PRO A 76 3.97 8.73 -32.95
CA PRO A 76 5.03 8.66 -33.95
C PRO A 76 6.44 8.61 -33.35
N TRP A 77 6.69 9.39 -32.29
CA TRP A 77 8.00 9.40 -31.60
C TRP A 77 8.34 8.03 -30.98
N LEU A 78 7.35 7.34 -30.39
CA LEU A 78 7.56 5.99 -29.82
C LEU A 78 8.05 5.02 -30.90
N ASN A 79 7.38 4.97 -32.04
CA ASN A 79 7.73 4.05 -33.15
C ASN A 79 9.11 4.40 -33.75
N ASP A 80 9.35 5.69 -33.99
CA ASP A 80 10.59 6.14 -34.63
C ASP A 80 11.81 5.98 -33.71
N SER A 81 11.62 6.13 -32.39
CA SER A 81 12.70 6.12 -31.42
C SER A 81 12.96 4.76 -30.77
N LEU A 82 11.92 3.94 -30.58
CA LEU A 82 11.99 2.68 -29.84
C LEU A 82 12.00 1.42 -30.71
N GLY A 83 11.63 1.53 -32.01
CA GLY A 83 11.63 0.39 -32.92
C GLY A 83 10.84 -0.80 -32.36
N GLU A 84 11.47 -1.96 -32.26
CA GLU A 84 10.84 -3.18 -31.73
C GLU A 84 10.34 -3.09 -30.27
N HIS A 85 10.81 -2.10 -29.50
CA HIS A 85 10.34 -1.85 -28.15
C HIS A 85 9.07 -0.99 -28.09
N ALA A 86 8.62 -0.40 -29.20
CA ALA A 86 7.50 0.55 -29.23
C ALA A 86 6.20 -0.05 -28.73
N ASP A 87 5.82 -1.25 -29.23
CA ASP A 87 4.58 -1.92 -28.84
C ASP A 87 4.56 -2.30 -27.34
N ALA A 88 5.68 -2.73 -26.80
CA ALA A 88 5.78 -3.05 -25.38
C ALA A 88 5.68 -1.80 -24.52
N SER A 89 6.33 -0.71 -24.93
CA SER A 89 6.26 0.59 -24.25
C SER A 89 4.86 1.18 -24.35
N GLN A 90 4.17 1.07 -25.49
CA GLN A 90 2.80 1.53 -25.63
C GLN A 90 1.86 0.81 -24.66
N ARG A 91 1.93 -0.52 -24.58
CA ARG A 91 1.12 -1.30 -23.61
C ARG A 91 1.40 -0.91 -22.15
N LEU A 92 2.65 -0.56 -21.83
CA LEU A 92 3.00 -0.05 -20.49
C LEU A 92 2.31 1.29 -20.21
N LEU A 93 2.23 2.16 -21.21
CA LEU A 93 1.70 3.52 -21.09
C LEU A 93 0.17 3.61 -21.14
N ASP A 94 -0.51 2.58 -21.64
CA ASP A 94 -1.96 2.57 -21.85
C ASP A 94 -2.77 2.38 -20.56
N GLN A 95 -2.17 1.93 -19.47
CA GLN A 95 -2.88 1.64 -18.23
C GLN A 95 -2.19 2.23 -17.00
N PRO A 96 -2.98 2.78 -16.06
CA PRO A 96 -2.44 3.22 -14.79
C PRO A 96 -1.75 2.05 -14.07
N ALA A 97 -0.51 2.23 -13.69
CA ALA A 97 0.24 1.21 -12.99
C ALA A 97 1.24 1.82 -12.01
N ARG A 98 1.48 1.12 -10.90
CA ARG A 98 2.62 1.37 -10.04
C ARG A 98 3.58 0.19 -10.14
N LEU A 99 4.82 0.47 -10.52
CA LEU A 99 5.82 -0.54 -10.84
C LEU A 99 7.09 -0.32 -10.01
N SER A 100 7.87 -1.38 -9.79
CA SER A 100 9.20 -1.33 -9.18
C SER A 100 10.28 -1.23 -10.24
N LEU A 101 11.34 -0.53 -9.90
CA LEU A 101 12.59 -0.53 -10.65
C LEU A 101 13.52 -1.62 -10.12
N ASP A 102 14.18 -2.33 -11.01
CA ASP A 102 15.33 -3.15 -10.64
C ASP A 102 16.56 -2.28 -10.34
N ALA A 103 17.68 -2.93 -9.95
CA ALA A 103 18.90 -2.21 -9.61
C ALA A 103 19.48 -1.42 -10.78
N GLY A 104 19.46 -1.98 -12.00
CA GLY A 104 19.96 -1.32 -13.21
C GLY A 104 19.09 -0.13 -13.62
N GLN A 105 17.77 -0.32 -13.60
CA GLN A 105 16.80 0.75 -13.87
C GLN A 105 16.92 1.89 -12.85
N SER A 106 17.08 1.55 -11.55
CA SER A 106 17.29 2.54 -10.50
C SER A 106 18.57 3.33 -10.69
N GLN A 107 19.66 2.69 -11.13
CA GLN A 107 20.90 3.38 -11.47
C GLN A 107 20.73 4.31 -12.66
N LEU A 108 20.01 3.89 -13.71
CA LEU A 108 19.73 4.73 -14.88
C LEU A 108 18.89 5.96 -14.49
N VAL A 109 17.82 5.77 -13.69
CA VAL A 109 17.00 6.88 -13.18
C VAL A 109 17.84 7.87 -12.37
N ASN A 110 18.70 7.38 -11.47
CA ASN A 110 19.58 8.23 -10.67
C ASN A 110 20.63 8.96 -11.53
N TRP A 111 21.19 8.29 -12.54
CA TRP A 111 22.13 8.92 -13.48
C TRP A 111 21.45 10.04 -14.24
N LEU A 112 20.26 9.80 -14.81
CA LEU A 112 19.48 10.82 -15.52
C LEU A 112 19.12 11.98 -14.60
N ALA A 113 18.72 11.72 -13.36
CA ALA A 113 18.38 12.75 -12.38
C ALA A 113 19.58 13.66 -11.99
N ASN A 114 20.81 13.21 -12.19
CA ASN A 114 22.03 13.98 -11.96
C ASN A 114 22.68 14.49 -13.25
N SER A 115 22.09 14.19 -14.40
CA SER A 115 22.54 14.64 -15.72
C SER A 115 21.85 15.96 -16.10
N PRO A 116 22.38 16.72 -17.07
CA PRO A 116 21.73 17.93 -17.57
C PRO A 116 20.52 17.58 -18.46
N VAL A 117 19.42 17.14 -17.82
CA VAL A 117 18.19 16.73 -18.52
C VAL A 117 17.49 17.87 -19.29
N THR A 118 17.96 19.09 -19.14
CA THR A 118 17.56 20.23 -19.98
C THR A 118 18.19 20.21 -21.36
N ASP A 119 19.30 19.45 -21.55
CA ASP A 119 19.89 19.21 -22.87
C ASP A 119 18.95 18.27 -23.67
N PRO A 120 18.51 18.71 -24.87
CA PRO A 120 17.53 17.94 -25.66
C PRO A 120 18.03 16.55 -26.08
N LEU A 121 19.34 16.39 -26.33
CA LEU A 121 19.91 15.10 -26.72
C LEU A 121 19.91 14.13 -25.53
N ILE A 122 20.34 14.59 -24.36
CA ILE A 122 20.34 13.78 -23.13
C ILE A 122 18.92 13.40 -22.76
N ALA A 123 17.98 14.35 -22.82
CA ALA A 123 16.57 14.07 -22.50
C ALA A 123 15.97 13.05 -23.45
N GLN A 124 16.20 13.18 -24.76
CA GLN A 124 15.65 12.29 -25.77
C GLN A 124 16.25 10.89 -25.68
N GLN A 125 17.57 10.77 -25.65
CA GLN A 125 18.23 9.47 -25.57
C GLN A 125 18.01 8.81 -24.20
N GLY A 126 17.98 9.60 -23.14
CA GLY A 126 17.63 9.13 -21.80
C GLY A 126 16.22 8.56 -21.71
N ALA A 127 15.24 9.21 -22.33
CA ALA A 127 13.86 8.73 -22.41
C ALA A 127 13.76 7.39 -23.17
N VAL A 128 14.46 7.27 -24.30
CA VAL A 128 14.53 6.04 -25.10
C VAL A 128 15.09 4.88 -24.28
N LEU A 129 16.27 5.10 -23.66
CA LEU A 129 16.90 4.07 -22.83
C LEU A 129 16.04 3.67 -21.64
N LEU A 130 15.41 4.66 -21.00
CA LEU A 130 14.55 4.42 -19.85
C LEU A 130 13.33 3.59 -20.25
N LEU A 131 12.58 3.97 -21.28
CA LEU A 131 11.42 3.22 -21.77
C LEU A 131 11.81 1.82 -22.24
N ALA A 132 12.88 1.67 -23.01
CA ALA A 132 13.34 0.35 -23.44
C ALA A 132 13.69 -0.57 -22.24
N SER A 133 14.31 -0.01 -21.19
CA SER A 133 14.65 -0.77 -19.98
C SER A 133 13.43 -1.21 -19.19
N LEU A 134 12.30 -0.47 -19.29
CA LEU A 134 11.07 -0.75 -18.54
C LEU A 134 10.23 -1.87 -19.16
N ASN A 135 10.50 -2.33 -20.38
CA ASN A 135 9.74 -3.40 -21.03
C ASN A 135 9.73 -4.71 -20.23
N HIS A 136 10.67 -4.87 -19.31
CA HIS A 136 10.75 -5.98 -18.37
C HIS A 136 10.43 -5.58 -16.93
N ALA A 137 9.91 -4.34 -16.72
CA ALA A 137 9.52 -3.89 -15.39
C ALA A 137 8.43 -4.82 -14.83
N ARG A 138 8.68 -5.36 -13.64
CA ARG A 138 7.69 -6.16 -12.94
C ARG A 138 6.72 -5.25 -12.23
N PRO A 139 5.42 -5.65 -12.11
CA PRO A 139 4.53 -4.98 -11.17
C PRO A 139 5.29 -4.81 -9.87
N ALA A 140 5.33 -3.59 -9.34
CA ALA A 140 5.96 -3.36 -8.05
C ALA A 140 5.32 -4.39 -7.13
N GLU A 141 6.13 -5.38 -6.68
CA GLU A 141 5.68 -6.30 -5.65
C GLU A 141 5.07 -5.39 -4.61
N HIS A 142 3.79 -5.44 -4.56
CA HIS A 142 2.93 -4.49 -3.88
C HIS A 142 3.73 -3.72 -2.83
N SER A 143 3.89 -2.38 -2.98
CA SER A 143 3.74 -1.55 -1.80
C SER A 143 2.38 -1.98 -1.31
N ALA A 144 2.47 -3.00 -0.54
CA ALA A 144 1.43 -3.92 -0.27
C ALA A 144 0.26 -3.04 0.09
N ARG A 145 -0.82 -3.05 -0.71
CA ARG A 145 -2.11 -2.61 -0.21
C ARG A 145 -2.11 -3.04 1.22
N ARG A 146 -2.07 -2.11 2.16
CA ARG A 146 -2.16 -2.46 3.58
C ARG A 146 -3.21 -3.53 3.68
N LEU A 147 -2.94 -4.56 4.44
CA LEU A 147 -3.94 -5.59 4.63
C LEU A 147 -5.29 -4.92 4.84
N PRO A 148 -6.39 -5.42 4.28
CA PRO A 148 -7.71 -4.81 4.40
C PRO A 148 -8.22 -4.96 5.84
N TYR A 149 -7.55 -4.31 6.79
CA TYR A 149 -7.80 -4.47 8.22
C TYR A 149 -9.26 -4.27 8.59
N ALA A 150 -9.95 -3.30 7.97
CA ALA A 150 -11.37 -3.09 8.22
C ALA A 150 -12.22 -4.33 7.86
N ALA A 151 -11.93 -4.98 6.73
CA ALA A 151 -12.63 -6.20 6.32
C ALA A 151 -12.23 -7.42 7.18
N LEU A 152 -10.93 -7.52 7.53
CA LEU A 152 -10.43 -8.56 8.44
C LEU A 152 -11.06 -8.44 9.83
N ASP A 153 -11.11 -7.23 10.37
CA ASP A 153 -11.71 -6.94 11.67
C ASP A 153 -13.20 -7.26 11.69
N ALA A 154 -13.94 -6.79 10.68
CA ALA A 154 -15.36 -7.10 10.55
C ALA A 154 -15.62 -8.61 10.51
N HIS A 155 -14.82 -9.37 9.79
CA HIS A 155 -14.93 -10.82 9.73
C HIS A 155 -14.60 -11.47 11.08
N ILE A 156 -13.52 -11.06 11.74
CA ILE A 156 -13.15 -11.58 13.06
C ILE A 156 -14.23 -11.24 14.10
N GLU A 157 -14.80 -10.06 14.06
CA GLU A 157 -15.88 -9.65 14.96
C GLU A 157 -17.17 -10.46 14.73
N GLN A 158 -17.54 -10.68 13.48
CA GLN A 158 -18.72 -11.44 13.10
C GLN A 158 -18.60 -12.91 13.54
N TYR A 159 -17.42 -13.51 13.34
CA TYR A 159 -17.18 -14.93 13.60
C TYR A 159 -16.33 -15.20 14.85
N ALA A 160 -16.27 -14.27 15.80
CA ALA A 160 -15.42 -14.36 16.98
C ALA A 160 -15.66 -15.63 17.83
N ALA A 161 -16.90 -16.12 17.89
CA ALA A 161 -17.28 -17.33 18.63
C ALA A 161 -16.85 -18.65 17.95
N TYR A 162 -16.55 -18.60 16.64
CA TYR A 162 -16.30 -19.79 15.82
C TYR A 162 -14.79 -19.99 15.58
N PRO A 163 -14.37 -21.23 15.24
CA PRO A 163 -13.00 -21.47 14.84
C PRO A 163 -12.66 -20.69 13.57
N LEU A 164 -11.77 -19.70 13.68
CA LEU A 164 -11.24 -18.93 12.56
C LEU A 164 -9.89 -19.50 12.15
N GLN A 165 -9.67 -19.65 10.86
CA GLN A 165 -8.43 -20.12 10.28
C GLN A 165 -7.71 -19.00 9.55
N VAL A 166 -6.38 -19.12 9.41
CA VAL A 166 -5.57 -18.17 8.62
C VAL A 166 -6.04 -18.13 7.17
N ALA A 167 -6.54 -19.25 6.65
CA ALA A 167 -7.09 -19.36 5.29
C ALA A 167 -8.29 -18.43 5.06
N ASP A 168 -9.16 -18.25 6.06
CA ASP A 168 -10.34 -17.38 5.96
C ASP A 168 -9.90 -15.91 5.76
N LEU A 169 -8.91 -15.48 6.52
CA LEU A 169 -8.35 -14.14 6.40
C LEU A 169 -7.56 -13.96 5.10
N ALA A 170 -6.88 -15.02 4.65
CA ALA A 170 -6.13 -14.99 3.40
C ALA A 170 -7.06 -14.80 2.20
N GLN A 171 -8.23 -15.45 2.21
CA GLN A 171 -9.24 -15.28 1.18
C GLN A 171 -9.77 -13.85 1.12
N ILE A 172 -10.05 -13.22 2.27
CA ILE A 172 -10.50 -11.82 2.35
C ILE A 172 -9.42 -10.86 1.80
N ALA A 173 -8.16 -11.14 2.11
CA ALA A 173 -7.04 -10.33 1.65
C ALA A 173 -6.64 -10.60 0.19
N GLY A 174 -7.21 -11.62 -0.47
CA GLY A 174 -6.81 -12.06 -1.82
C GLY A 174 -5.38 -12.61 -1.87
N LEU A 175 -4.92 -13.25 -0.78
CA LEU A 175 -3.55 -13.75 -0.62
C LEU A 175 -3.55 -15.26 -0.31
N SER A 176 -2.40 -15.91 -0.53
CA SER A 176 -2.16 -17.21 0.09
C SER A 176 -1.87 -17.06 1.59
N SER A 177 -2.12 -18.12 2.39
CA SER A 177 -1.85 -18.10 3.84
C SER A 177 -0.38 -17.74 4.16
N ALA A 178 0.58 -18.21 3.36
CA ALA A 178 1.99 -17.88 3.54
C ALA A 178 2.28 -16.39 3.28
N ARG A 179 1.69 -15.82 2.22
CA ARG A 179 1.81 -14.39 1.91
C ARG A 179 1.11 -13.52 2.96
N LEU A 180 -0.07 -13.95 3.43
CA LEU A 180 -0.76 -13.25 4.51
C LEU A 180 0.12 -13.21 5.77
N HIS A 181 0.72 -14.34 6.15
CA HIS A 181 1.61 -14.41 7.32
C HIS A 181 2.80 -13.44 7.19
N ALA A 182 3.51 -13.48 6.04
CA ALA A 182 4.63 -12.57 5.79
C ALA A 182 4.20 -11.09 5.86
N ARG A 183 2.98 -10.78 5.38
CA ARG A 183 2.42 -9.43 5.41
C ARG A 183 2.07 -8.96 6.82
N PHE A 184 1.43 -9.79 7.63
CA PHE A 184 1.16 -9.47 9.03
C PHE A 184 2.45 -9.20 9.80
N MET A 185 3.48 -10.04 9.61
CA MET A 185 4.79 -9.83 10.22
C MET A 185 5.43 -8.50 9.78
N ALA A 186 5.35 -8.17 8.49
CA ALA A 186 5.94 -6.93 7.95
C ALA A 186 5.18 -5.66 8.36
N GLU A 187 3.83 -5.72 8.47
CA GLU A 187 3.01 -4.53 8.73
C GLU A 187 2.78 -4.24 10.22
N CYS A 188 2.65 -5.27 11.04
CA CYS A 188 2.34 -5.10 12.48
C CYS A 188 3.16 -5.99 13.42
N GLY A 189 4.13 -6.74 12.93
CA GLY A 189 5.00 -7.57 13.77
C GLY A 189 4.32 -8.75 14.46
N GLN A 190 3.10 -9.13 14.02
CA GLN A 190 2.30 -10.19 14.63
C GLN A 190 1.99 -11.29 13.61
N THR A 191 1.72 -12.50 14.10
CA THR A 191 1.15 -13.53 13.25
C THR A 191 -0.35 -13.29 13.02
N PRO A 192 -0.96 -13.80 11.93
CA PRO A 192 -2.41 -13.73 11.72
C PRO A 192 -3.21 -14.31 12.88
N MET A 193 -2.73 -15.38 13.51
CA MET A 193 -3.40 -16.01 14.67
C MET A 193 -3.31 -15.17 15.93
N ASP A 194 -2.17 -14.47 16.16
CA ASP A 194 -2.05 -13.54 17.28
C ASP A 194 -2.95 -12.32 17.08
N TYR A 195 -3.07 -11.84 15.83
CA TYR A 195 -4.00 -10.79 15.47
C TYR A 195 -5.47 -11.18 15.76
N ILE A 196 -5.91 -12.37 15.32
CA ILE A 196 -7.25 -12.88 15.63
C ILE A 196 -7.47 -12.93 17.15
N ARG A 197 -6.48 -13.42 17.90
CA ARG A 197 -6.55 -13.51 19.37
C ARG A 197 -6.70 -12.14 20.01
N SER A 198 -5.86 -11.18 19.61
CA SER A 198 -5.91 -9.80 20.12
C SER A 198 -7.26 -9.15 19.82
N ARG A 199 -7.79 -9.26 18.59
CA ARG A 199 -9.11 -8.71 18.22
C ARG A 199 -10.25 -9.33 19.04
N ARG A 200 -10.23 -10.64 19.26
CA ARG A 200 -11.20 -11.32 20.13
C ARG A 200 -11.16 -10.81 21.57
N LEU A 201 -9.97 -10.60 22.11
CA LEU A 201 -9.80 -10.08 23.47
C LEU A 201 -10.26 -8.62 23.57
N HIS A 202 -10.00 -7.78 22.57
CA HIS A 202 -10.56 -6.42 22.53
C HIS A 202 -12.08 -6.41 22.50
N LYS A 203 -12.70 -7.26 21.68
CA LYS A 203 -14.17 -7.45 21.69
C LYS A 203 -14.68 -7.86 23.08
N ALA A 204 -13.95 -8.76 23.74
CA ALA A 204 -14.32 -9.19 25.10
C ALA A 204 -14.27 -8.03 26.10
N VAL A 205 -13.27 -7.14 26.01
CA VAL A 205 -13.18 -5.95 26.87
C VAL A 205 -14.36 -5.01 26.65
N CYS A 206 -14.81 -4.81 25.41
CA CYS A 206 -16.02 -4.04 25.11
C CYS A 206 -17.24 -4.70 25.77
N LEU A 207 -17.42 -6.03 25.62
CA LEU A 207 -18.52 -6.76 26.25
C LEU A 207 -18.48 -6.71 27.78
N LEU A 208 -17.29 -6.77 28.40
CA LEU A 208 -17.11 -6.65 29.85
C LEU A 208 -17.53 -5.28 30.36
N ARG A 209 -17.27 -4.21 29.59
CA ARG A 209 -17.53 -2.81 29.97
C ARG A 209 -18.97 -2.38 29.70
N ASP A 210 -19.57 -2.90 28.62
CA ASP A 210 -20.83 -2.38 28.11
C ASP A 210 -22.02 -3.29 28.43
N THR A 211 -21.78 -4.49 28.98
CA THR A 211 -22.84 -5.47 29.29
C THR A 211 -22.68 -6.06 30.69
N ALA A 212 -23.81 -6.56 31.22
CA ALA A 212 -23.84 -7.33 32.45
C ALA A 212 -23.69 -8.86 32.23
N LEU A 213 -23.31 -9.30 31.03
CA LEU A 213 -23.20 -10.72 30.69
C LEU A 213 -22.24 -11.46 31.62
N PRO A 214 -22.53 -12.70 32.00
CA PRO A 214 -21.61 -13.54 32.76
C PRO A 214 -20.25 -13.67 32.06
N ILE A 215 -19.15 -13.70 32.81
CA ILE A 215 -17.80 -13.80 32.26
C ILE A 215 -17.63 -15.06 31.41
N GLY A 216 -18.24 -16.18 31.82
CA GLY A 216 -18.24 -17.43 31.05
C GLY A 216 -18.95 -17.31 29.70
N GLU A 217 -20.04 -16.55 29.64
CA GLU A 217 -20.76 -16.28 28.39
C GLU A 217 -19.94 -15.40 27.46
N ILE A 218 -19.29 -14.37 27.99
CA ILE A 218 -18.37 -13.53 27.19
C ILE A 218 -17.24 -14.39 26.65
N ALA A 219 -16.63 -15.27 27.45
CA ALA A 219 -15.59 -16.19 26.99
C ALA A 219 -16.07 -17.01 25.77
N SER A 220 -17.26 -17.59 25.83
CA SER A 220 -17.85 -18.36 24.73
C SER A 220 -18.10 -17.50 23.48
N ARG A 221 -18.61 -16.27 23.64
CA ARG A 221 -18.90 -15.34 22.54
C ARG A 221 -17.63 -14.85 21.79
N VAL A 222 -16.46 -14.96 22.42
CA VAL A 222 -15.18 -14.60 21.81
C VAL A 222 -14.31 -15.82 21.51
N GLY A 223 -14.91 -17.03 21.50
CA GLY A 223 -14.30 -18.26 20.99
C GLY A 223 -13.37 -18.97 21.97
N TYR A 224 -13.54 -18.76 23.27
CA TYR A 224 -12.84 -19.53 24.30
C TYR A 224 -13.73 -20.68 24.82
N SER A 225 -13.15 -21.87 24.88
CA SER A 225 -13.84 -23.07 25.34
C SER A 225 -13.97 -23.13 26.87
N SER A 226 -13.19 -22.33 27.61
CA SER A 226 -13.29 -22.26 29.07
C SER A 226 -13.06 -20.85 29.60
N GLN A 227 -13.77 -20.55 30.71
CA GLN A 227 -13.60 -19.26 31.40
C GLN A 227 -12.19 -19.10 31.98
N SER A 228 -11.54 -20.19 32.40
CA SER A 228 -10.15 -20.14 32.92
C SER A 228 -9.14 -19.79 31.86
N ALA A 229 -9.23 -20.40 30.66
CA ALA A 229 -8.37 -20.06 29.52
C ALA A 229 -8.57 -18.61 29.06
N PHE A 230 -9.81 -18.16 29.04
CA PHE A 230 -10.17 -16.77 28.75
C PHE A 230 -9.56 -15.81 29.77
N ALA A 231 -9.74 -16.07 31.07
CA ALA A 231 -9.21 -15.20 32.14
C ALA A 231 -7.68 -15.10 32.09
N ALA A 232 -7.00 -16.22 31.83
CA ALA A 232 -5.55 -16.22 31.66
C ALA A 232 -5.10 -15.41 30.42
N ALA A 233 -5.83 -15.50 29.32
CA ALA A 233 -5.54 -14.74 28.11
C ALA A 233 -5.75 -13.23 28.32
N VAL A 234 -6.85 -12.84 28.96
CA VAL A 234 -7.15 -11.43 29.29
C VAL A 234 -6.08 -10.85 30.23
N LEU A 235 -5.71 -11.60 31.28
CA LEU A 235 -4.67 -11.15 32.22
C LEU A 235 -3.32 -10.93 31.51
N ARG A 236 -2.94 -11.84 30.62
CA ARG A 236 -1.69 -11.73 29.86
C ARG A 236 -1.69 -10.55 28.89
N GLU A 237 -2.80 -10.26 28.23
CA GLU A 237 -2.92 -9.19 27.24
C GLU A 237 -3.05 -7.81 27.87
N PHE A 238 -3.86 -7.69 28.95
CA PHE A 238 -4.23 -6.40 29.53
C PHE A 238 -3.68 -6.15 30.94
N GLY A 239 -2.98 -7.11 31.53
CA GLY A 239 -2.44 -6.99 32.89
C GLY A 239 -3.48 -7.01 34.02
N ALA A 240 -4.77 -7.22 33.69
CA ALA A 240 -5.86 -7.23 34.65
C ALA A 240 -6.84 -8.39 34.38
N SER A 241 -7.48 -8.91 35.42
CA SER A 241 -8.48 -9.96 35.27
C SER A 241 -9.79 -9.42 34.65
N PRO A 242 -10.62 -10.27 34.01
CA PRO A 242 -11.91 -9.84 33.47
C PRO A 242 -12.81 -9.15 34.49
N GLY A 243 -12.79 -9.61 35.75
CA GLY A 243 -13.54 -8.99 36.83
C GLY A 243 -13.03 -7.60 37.24
N GLN A 244 -11.72 -7.38 37.18
CA GLN A 244 -11.13 -6.06 37.40
C GLN A 244 -11.49 -5.09 36.27
N LEU A 245 -11.32 -5.49 35.01
CA LEU A 245 -11.68 -4.67 33.84
C LEU A 245 -13.15 -4.25 33.84
N ARG A 246 -14.05 -5.10 34.35
CA ARG A 246 -15.47 -4.78 34.53
C ARG A 246 -15.70 -3.72 35.60
N ARG A 247 -15.05 -3.85 36.80
CA ARG A 247 -15.19 -2.89 37.90
C ARG A 247 -14.67 -1.52 37.53
N ASP A 248 -13.49 -1.45 36.94
CA ASP A 248 -12.83 -0.19 36.54
C ASP A 248 -13.66 0.62 35.54
N SER A 249 -14.58 -0.02 34.80
CA SER A 249 -15.50 0.69 33.92
C SER A 249 -16.77 1.18 34.63
N CYS A 250 -17.19 0.55 35.73
CA CYS A 250 -18.33 1.02 36.53
C CYS A 250 -17.95 2.27 37.35
N ASP A 251 -16.72 2.35 37.84
CA ASP A 251 -16.25 3.50 38.62
C ASP A 251 -16.02 4.76 37.76
N LYS A 252 -15.75 4.62 36.46
CA LYS A 252 -15.62 5.75 35.53
C LYS A 252 -16.94 6.33 35.02
N LYS A 253 -18.06 5.66 35.25
CA LYS A 253 -19.42 6.12 34.88
C LYS A 253 -20.17 6.76 36.06
N ARG A 254 -19.56 6.90 37.21
CA ARG A 254 -20.05 7.65 38.37
C ARG A 254 -19.32 8.99 38.50
#